data_c07db0443430dc357124f3715c028159
#
_entry.id   c07db0443430dc357124f3715c028159
#
_cell.length_a   1.000
_cell.length_b   1.000
_cell.length_c   1.000
_cell.angle_alpha   90.00
_cell.angle_beta   90.00
_cell.angle_gamma   90.00
#
_symmetry.space_group_name_H-M   'P 1'
#
loop_
_entity.id
_entity.type
_entity.pdbx_description
1 polymer ?
#
loop_
_entity_poly.entity_id
_entity_poly.type
_entity_poly.pdbx_seq_one_letter_code
_entity_poly.pdbx_strand_id
1 'polypeptide(L)'
;ILWFLQEKIKSKSATWVTGIVLLGIPLMMGFQNYNSHDRSGRYTAYDFAYSSLKSLPKNDIFFVYGDNDTYPIWAIQETEKFRSDVKVVNFTLLGTPWNIDQVKRKTYDAMPVPSMLNHEDYRDGTNDQVVVLDADDWKNFIQNNVDAGVPEEVFASFKKYMVQDSMNIKDAVKFLKVKSPQKDAVLKLLFGEDKFERFNFLPVSKFVLPVNKANAVKSGIISAKDLPNTVNSITI
;
A
#
# COMPACT_ATOMS: atom_id res chain seq x y z
N ILE A 1 33.69 1.56 33.57
CA ILE A 1 33.51 1.35 35.04
C ILE A 1 34.63 0.46 35.56
N LEU A 2 34.88 -0.74 35.06
CA LEU A 2 35.96 -1.65 35.53
C LEU A 2 37.34 -1.02 35.50
N TRP A 3 37.73 -0.34 34.39
CA TRP A 3 38.96 0.36 34.25
C TRP A 3 39.13 1.49 35.33
N PHE A 4 38.09 2.28 35.54
CA PHE A 4 38.06 3.32 36.55
C PHE A 4 38.23 2.76 37.99
N LEU A 5 37.55 1.64 38.27
CA LEU A 5 37.66 0.95 39.56
C LEU A 5 39.04 0.34 39.78
N GLN A 6 39.64 -0.23 38.74
CA GLN A 6 41.00 -0.79 38.76
C GLN A 6 42.04 0.28 39.08
N GLU A 7 41.91 1.48 38.51
CA GLU A 7 42.81 2.61 38.74
C GLU A 7 42.70 3.14 40.17
N LYS A 8 41.50 3.18 40.75
CA LYS A 8 41.25 3.66 42.11
C LYS A 8 41.57 2.64 43.20
N ILE A 9 41.27 1.37 43.01
CA ILE A 9 41.38 0.37 44.09
C ILE A 9 42.77 -0.30 44.14
N LYS A 10 43.52 -0.27 43.05
CA LYS A 10 44.89 -0.83 42.95
C LYS A 10 45.07 -2.30 43.41
N SER A 11 43.97 -3.02 43.67
CA SER A 11 43.93 -4.40 44.12
C SER A 11 43.32 -5.27 43.04
N LYS A 12 44.10 -6.25 42.57
CA LYS A 12 43.61 -7.22 41.56
C LYS A 12 42.39 -8.03 42.05
N SER A 13 42.41 -8.43 43.31
CA SER A 13 41.32 -9.20 43.91
C SER A 13 40.01 -8.39 43.99
N ALA A 14 40.09 -7.11 44.35
CA ALA A 14 38.93 -6.23 44.41
C ALA A 14 38.36 -5.97 43.02
N THR A 15 39.19 -5.86 41.99
CA THR A 15 38.74 -5.73 40.60
C THR A 15 37.97 -6.96 40.13
N TRP A 16 38.48 -8.18 40.44
CA TRP A 16 37.79 -9.42 40.09
C TRP A 16 36.45 -9.56 40.82
N VAL A 17 36.41 -9.25 42.13
CA VAL A 17 35.17 -9.29 42.92
C VAL A 17 34.14 -8.32 42.33
N THR A 18 34.55 -7.09 42.02
CA THR A 18 33.67 -6.11 41.38
C THR A 18 33.18 -6.57 40.02
N GLY A 19 34.06 -7.17 39.21
CA GLY A 19 33.66 -7.76 37.91
C GLY A 19 32.60 -8.85 38.04
N ILE A 20 32.76 -9.74 39.01
CA ILE A 20 31.77 -10.82 39.28
C ILE A 20 30.44 -10.22 39.75
N VAL A 21 30.45 -9.23 40.63
CA VAL A 21 29.24 -8.56 41.12
C VAL A 21 28.51 -7.87 39.96
N LEU A 22 29.25 -7.14 39.10
CA LEU A 22 28.70 -6.45 37.96
C LEU A 22 28.13 -7.45 36.94
N LEU A 23 28.74 -8.63 36.76
CA LEU A 23 28.23 -9.70 35.91
C LEU A 23 26.93 -10.33 36.47
N GLY A 24 26.78 -10.34 37.79
CA GLY A 24 25.59 -10.84 38.45
C GLY A 24 24.31 -10.06 38.07
N ILE A 25 24.43 -8.76 37.78
CA ILE A 25 23.30 -7.91 37.41
C ILE A 25 22.62 -8.42 36.13
N PRO A 26 23.29 -8.53 34.97
CA PRO A 26 22.65 -9.03 33.75
C PRO A 26 22.19 -10.48 33.86
N LEU A 27 22.90 -11.32 34.63
CA LEU A 27 22.45 -12.69 34.86
C LEU A 27 21.14 -12.73 35.65
N MET A 28 21.05 -11.92 36.72
CA MET A 28 19.83 -11.81 37.51
C MET A 28 18.68 -11.23 36.67
N MET A 29 18.94 -10.20 35.87
CA MET A 29 17.93 -9.65 34.94
C MET A 29 17.47 -10.69 33.90
N GLY A 30 18.39 -11.45 33.33
CA GLY A 30 18.07 -12.54 32.42
C GLY A 30 17.17 -13.60 33.07
N PHE A 31 17.50 -14.01 34.29
CA PHE A 31 16.71 -14.99 35.03
C PHE A 31 15.32 -14.47 35.42
N GLN A 32 15.25 -13.26 35.95
CA GLN A 32 13.97 -12.65 36.35
C GLN A 32 13.03 -12.40 35.17
N ASN A 33 13.58 -12.01 34.03
CA ASN A 33 12.79 -11.68 32.86
C ASN A 33 12.59 -12.84 31.87
N TYR A 34 13.18 -14.02 32.16
CA TYR A 34 13.11 -15.16 31.25
C TYR A 34 11.68 -15.49 30.82
N ASN A 35 10.77 -15.67 31.79
CA ASN A 35 9.38 -16.03 31.53
C ASN A 35 8.63 -14.96 30.70
N SER A 36 8.94 -13.69 30.90
CA SER A 36 8.27 -12.61 30.16
C SER A 36 8.79 -12.50 28.72
N HIS A 37 10.03 -12.93 28.45
CA HIS A 37 10.66 -12.91 27.14
C HIS A 37 10.57 -14.25 26.40
N ASP A 38 10.23 -15.33 27.10
CA ASP A 38 10.00 -16.62 26.47
C ASP A 38 8.74 -16.56 25.59
N ARG A 39 8.95 -16.72 24.29
CA ARG A 39 7.93 -16.70 23.25
C ARG A 39 7.74 -18.05 22.58
N SER A 40 8.37 -19.10 23.10
CA SER A 40 8.38 -20.46 22.52
C SER A 40 6.97 -21.06 22.37
N GLY A 41 6.02 -20.65 23.24
CA GLY A 41 4.62 -21.08 23.17
C GLY A 41 3.66 -20.08 22.52
N ARG A 42 4.15 -19.02 21.86
CA ARG A 42 3.29 -17.96 21.29
C ARG A 42 3.11 -18.17 19.79
N TYR A 43 2.11 -18.91 19.40
CA TYR A 43 1.83 -19.25 18.00
C TYR A 43 0.78 -18.34 17.33
N THR A 44 0.24 -17.33 18.00
CA THR A 44 -0.87 -16.50 17.49
C THR A 44 -0.59 -15.92 16.11
N ALA A 45 0.62 -15.38 15.87
CA ALA A 45 0.98 -14.79 14.58
C ALA A 45 1.10 -15.88 13.50
N TYR A 46 1.64 -17.04 13.85
CA TYR A 46 1.74 -18.19 12.94
C TYR A 46 0.34 -18.72 12.59
N ASP A 47 -0.52 -18.96 13.58
CA ASP A 47 -1.86 -19.50 13.37
C ASP A 47 -2.72 -18.56 12.53
N PHE A 48 -2.62 -17.25 12.77
CA PHE A 48 -3.27 -16.23 11.95
C PHE A 48 -2.81 -16.33 10.48
N ALA A 49 -1.52 -16.32 10.24
CA ALA A 49 -0.95 -16.33 8.90
C ALA A 49 -1.25 -17.64 8.16
N TYR A 50 -1.12 -18.79 8.87
CA TYR A 50 -1.43 -20.10 8.31
C TYR A 50 -2.91 -20.22 7.94
N SER A 51 -3.81 -19.82 8.83
CA SER A 51 -5.25 -19.88 8.62
C SER A 51 -5.68 -18.96 7.48
N SER A 52 -5.11 -17.75 7.42
CA SER A 52 -5.37 -16.79 6.34
C SER A 52 -4.97 -17.37 4.99
N LEU A 53 -3.73 -17.83 4.86
CA LEU A 53 -3.25 -18.42 3.59
C LEU A 53 -4.03 -19.68 3.20
N LYS A 54 -4.39 -20.52 4.17
CA LYS A 54 -5.12 -21.77 3.93
C LYS A 54 -6.52 -21.53 3.38
N SER A 55 -7.17 -20.44 3.76
CA SER A 55 -8.53 -20.12 3.33
C SER A 55 -8.64 -19.61 1.89
N LEU A 56 -7.53 -19.20 1.28
CA LEU A 56 -7.51 -18.57 -0.03
C LEU A 56 -7.58 -19.57 -1.18
N PRO A 57 -8.21 -19.22 -2.29
CA PRO A 57 -8.14 -19.97 -3.56
C PRO A 57 -6.70 -20.11 -4.06
N LYS A 58 -6.47 -21.05 -4.98
CA LYS A 58 -5.15 -21.22 -5.60
C LYS A 58 -4.83 -20.03 -6.51
N ASN A 59 -3.57 -19.56 -6.48
CA ASN A 59 -3.05 -18.43 -7.26
C ASN A 59 -3.79 -17.10 -6.99
N ASP A 60 -4.23 -16.89 -5.77
CA ASP A 60 -4.95 -15.69 -5.37
C ASP A 60 -4.02 -14.50 -5.13
N ILE A 61 -4.61 -13.30 -5.11
CA ILE A 61 -3.94 -12.06 -4.69
C ILE A 61 -4.53 -11.66 -3.35
N PHE A 62 -3.72 -11.72 -2.30
CA PHE A 62 -4.14 -11.40 -0.94
C PHE A 62 -3.66 -10.02 -0.52
N PHE A 63 -4.61 -9.11 -0.32
CA PHE A 63 -4.33 -7.77 0.17
C PHE A 63 -4.32 -7.77 1.70
N VAL A 64 -3.26 -7.24 2.28
CA VAL A 64 -3.06 -7.10 3.71
C VAL A 64 -2.72 -5.65 4.07
N TYR A 65 -2.99 -5.26 5.31
CA TYR A 65 -2.74 -3.90 5.78
C TYR A 65 -1.80 -3.90 6.99
N GLY A 66 -0.64 -3.25 6.82
CA GLY A 66 0.32 -3.10 7.90
C GLY A 66 1.22 -4.32 8.13
N ASP A 67 2.16 -4.16 9.06
CA ASP A 67 3.27 -5.09 9.29
C ASP A 67 2.83 -6.33 10.05
N ASN A 68 1.90 -6.17 11.01
CA ASN A 68 1.44 -7.26 11.87
C ASN A 68 0.76 -8.39 11.09
N ASP A 69 0.09 -8.05 9.98
CA ASP A 69 -0.55 -9.03 9.12
C ASP A 69 0.44 -9.58 8.08
N THR A 70 1.28 -8.71 7.53
CA THR A 70 2.14 -9.01 6.40
C THR A 70 3.32 -9.92 6.77
N TYR A 71 4.07 -9.57 7.81
CA TYR A 71 5.32 -10.28 8.11
C TYR A 71 5.14 -11.72 8.57
N PRO A 72 4.14 -12.07 9.37
CA PRO A 72 3.87 -13.47 9.67
C PRO A 72 3.52 -14.30 8.43
N ILE A 73 2.76 -13.71 7.48
CA ILE A 73 2.39 -14.37 6.23
C ILE A 73 3.62 -14.60 5.36
N TRP A 74 4.44 -13.58 5.16
CA TRP A 74 5.70 -13.72 4.43
C TRP A 74 6.65 -14.71 5.10
N ALA A 75 6.74 -14.70 6.44
CA ALA A 75 7.59 -15.65 7.15
C ALA A 75 7.21 -17.10 6.84
N ILE A 76 5.94 -17.47 6.85
CA ILE A 76 5.47 -18.82 6.51
C ILE A 76 5.74 -19.13 5.03
N GLN A 77 5.47 -18.20 4.12
CA GLN A 77 5.77 -18.40 2.71
C GLN A 77 7.25 -18.61 2.47
N GLU A 78 8.14 -17.88 3.17
CA GLU A 78 9.59 -17.98 3.01
C GLU A 78 10.18 -19.24 3.67
N THR A 79 9.77 -19.55 4.89
CA THR A 79 10.37 -20.63 5.68
C THR A 79 9.80 -22.00 5.34
N GLU A 80 8.50 -22.08 5.12
CA GLU A 80 7.79 -23.36 4.91
C GLU A 80 7.37 -23.58 3.46
N LYS A 81 7.54 -22.57 2.60
CA LYS A 81 7.02 -22.56 1.22
C LYS A 81 5.51 -22.82 1.15
N PHE A 82 4.82 -22.53 2.25
CA PHE A 82 3.38 -22.75 2.33
C PHE A 82 2.65 -21.67 1.54
N ARG A 83 1.81 -22.10 0.61
CA ARG A 83 1.01 -21.23 -0.27
C ARG A 83 1.85 -20.16 -1.00
N SER A 84 3.03 -20.56 -1.50
CA SER A 84 3.90 -19.73 -2.34
C SER A 84 3.25 -19.33 -3.68
N ASP A 85 2.08 -19.91 -4.00
CA ASP A 85 1.22 -19.56 -5.12
C ASP A 85 0.40 -18.29 -4.90
N VAL A 86 0.25 -17.84 -3.65
CA VAL A 86 -0.51 -16.64 -3.30
C VAL A 86 0.39 -15.41 -3.35
N LYS A 87 -0.06 -14.38 -4.09
CA LYS A 87 0.62 -13.08 -4.13
C LYS A 87 0.13 -12.21 -2.97
N VAL A 88 0.97 -11.98 -1.98
CA VAL A 88 0.67 -11.08 -0.86
C VAL A 88 1.03 -9.65 -1.22
N VAL A 89 0.08 -8.74 -1.07
CA VAL A 89 0.22 -7.32 -1.39
C VAL A 89 -0.09 -6.49 -0.15
N ASN A 90 0.92 -5.81 0.37
CA ASN A 90 0.75 -4.90 1.51
C ASN A 90 0.33 -3.52 1.02
N PHE A 91 -0.85 -3.05 1.41
CA PHE A 91 -1.39 -1.75 1.02
C PHE A 91 -0.49 -0.57 1.44
N THR A 92 0.12 -0.64 2.62
CA THR A 92 0.97 0.45 3.10
C THR A 92 2.25 0.60 2.29
N LEU A 93 2.75 -0.51 1.74
CA LEU A 93 3.95 -0.51 0.90
C LEU A 93 3.68 -0.15 -0.57
N LEU A 94 2.41 -0.16 -1.02
CA LEU A 94 2.06 0.29 -2.37
C LEU A 94 2.31 1.79 -2.61
N GLY A 95 2.59 2.56 -1.57
CA GLY A 95 3.11 3.93 -1.70
C GLY A 95 4.59 4.00 -2.11
N THR A 96 5.28 2.86 -2.26
CA THR A 96 6.71 2.83 -2.58
C THR A 96 6.96 2.17 -3.95
N PRO A 97 7.71 2.81 -4.87
CA PRO A 97 7.96 2.28 -6.22
C PRO A 97 8.58 0.88 -6.21
N TRP A 98 9.54 0.63 -5.31
CA TRP A 98 10.20 -0.67 -5.22
C TRP A 98 9.23 -1.82 -4.90
N ASN A 99 8.24 -1.58 -4.05
CA ASN A 99 7.25 -2.62 -3.70
C ASN A 99 6.26 -2.84 -4.84
N ILE A 100 5.83 -1.77 -5.53
CA ILE A 100 5.00 -1.90 -6.74
C ILE A 100 5.73 -2.74 -7.79
N ASP A 101 7.02 -2.50 -8.01
CA ASP A 101 7.83 -3.31 -8.92
C ASP A 101 7.90 -4.78 -8.49
N GLN A 102 8.04 -5.05 -7.19
CA GLN A 102 8.07 -6.41 -6.66
C GLN A 102 6.75 -7.16 -6.87
N VAL A 103 5.62 -6.55 -6.56
CA VAL A 103 4.32 -7.24 -6.71
C VAL A 103 3.97 -7.48 -8.18
N LYS A 104 4.55 -6.71 -9.10
CA LYS A 104 4.42 -6.87 -10.56
C LYS A 104 5.36 -7.92 -11.16
N ARG A 105 6.20 -8.56 -10.37
CA ARG A 105 7.08 -9.66 -10.80
C ARG A 105 6.54 -10.99 -10.32
N LYS A 106 6.88 -12.06 -11.03
CA LYS A 106 6.67 -13.41 -10.53
C LYS A 106 7.56 -13.63 -9.29
N THR A 107 6.96 -14.15 -8.22
CA THR A 107 7.67 -14.48 -6.98
C THR A 107 7.29 -15.91 -6.62
N TYR A 108 8.26 -16.82 -6.58
CA TYR A 108 8.00 -18.27 -6.44
C TYR A 108 6.99 -18.76 -7.48
N ASP A 109 5.87 -19.34 -7.02
CA ASP A 109 4.78 -19.80 -7.86
C ASP A 109 3.69 -18.74 -8.07
N ALA A 110 3.74 -17.64 -7.30
CA ALA A 110 2.75 -16.57 -7.39
C ALA A 110 2.91 -15.74 -8.68
N MET A 111 1.80 -15.56 -9.37
CA MET A 111 1.76 -14.76 -10.60
C MET A 111 1.91 -13.26 -10.30
N PRO A 112 2.45 -12.48 -11.25
CA PRO A 112 2.49 -11.04 -11.14
C PRO A 112 1.11 -10.43 -10.95
N VAL A 113 1.02 -9.38 -10.12
CA VAL A 113 -0.20 -8.55 -10.08
C VAL A 113 -0.36 -7.85 -11.43
N PRO A 114 -1.48 -8.04 -12.14
CA PRO A 114 -1.71 -7.35 -13.40
C PRO A 114 -1.88 -5.85 -13.16
N SER A 115 -1.13 -5.03 -13.88
CA SER A 115 -1.16 -3.58 -13.74
C SER A 115 -1.07 -2.90 -15.08
N MET A 116 -1.87 -1.84 -15.27
CA MET A 116 -1.80 -0.95 -16.43
C MET A 116 -0.72 0.14 -16.27
N LEU A 117 -0.14 0.28 -15.09
CA LEU A 117 0.88 1.29 -14.79
C LEU A 117 2.28 0.74 -15.07
N ASN A 118 3.11 1.53 -15.74
CA ASN A 118 4.54 1.27 -15.90
C ASN A 118 5.33 1.92 -14.76
N HIS A 119 6.60 1.58 -14.60
CA HIS A 119 7.45 2.18 -13.56
C HIS A 119 7.48 3.72 -13.62
N GLU A 120 7.52 4.29 -14.82
CA GLU A 120 7.50 5.73 -15.04
C GLU A 120 6.20 6.42 -14.57
N ASP A 121 5.12 5.67 -14.39
CA ASP A 121 3.83 6.22 -13.95
C ASP A 121 3.76 6.40 -12.42
N TYR A 122 4.66 5.74 -11.64
CA TYR A 122 4.66 5.76 -10.16
C TYR A 122 6.05 5.90 -9.54
N ARG A 123 7.09 6.19 -10.31
CA ARG A 123 8.42 6.50 -9.76
C ARG A 123 8.36 7.73 -8.87
N ASP A 124 9.31 7.86 -7.95
CA ASP A 124 9.41 9.02 -7.08
C ASP A 124 9.40 10.33 -7.90
N GLY A 125 8.62 11.29 -7.45
CA GLY A 125 8.42 12.55 -8.13
C GLY A 125 7.40 12.50 -9.29
N THR A 126 6.65 11.40 -9.46
CA THR A 126 5.61 11.26 -10.48
C THR A 126 4.35 10.69 -9.87
N ASN A 127 3.24 11.41 -9.96
CA ASN A 127 1.96 11.03 -9.34
C ASN A 127 2.08 10.73 -7.83
N ASP A 128 2.98 11.41 -7.13
CA ASP A 128 3.19 11.25 -5.69
C ASP A 128 1.90 11.47 -4.89
N GLN A 129 1.03 12.33 -5.41
CA GLN A 129 -0.30 12.57 -4.88
C GLN A 129 -1.30 12.75 -6.02
N VAL A 130 -2.47 12.14 -5.87
CA VAL A 130 -3.60 12.31 -6.78
C VAL A 130 -4.74 12.96 -6.01
N VAL A 131 -5.12 14.17 -6.39
CA VAL A 131 -6.28 14.85 -5.82
C VAL A 131 -7.53 14.42 -6.57
N VAL A 132 -8.55 14.06 -5.82
CA VAL A 132 -9.87 13.69 -6.35
C VAL A 132 -10.81 14.89 -6.16
N LEU A 133 -11.39 15.36 -7.25
CA LEU A 133 -12.32 16.49 -7.26
C LEU A 133 -13.72 15.97 -7.60
N ASP A 134 -14.72 16.30 -6.81
CA ASP A 134 -16.09 16.05 -7.21
C ASP A 134 -16.62 17.08 -8.24
N ALA A 135 -17.84 16.91 -8.71
CA ALA A 135 -18.40 17.77 -9.74
C ALA A 135 -18.56 19.25 -9.26
N ASP A 136 -18.87 19.46 -8.00
CA ASP A 136 -19.04 20.81 -7.44
C ASP A 136 -17.67 21.46 -7.20
N ASP A 137 -16.70 20.74 -6.66
CA ASP A 137 -15.33 21.20 -6.52
C ASP A 137 -14.75 21.59 -7.87
N TRP A 138 -14.98 20.76 -8.89
CA TRP A 138 -14.50 20.98 -10.24
C TRP A 138 -15.15 22.24 -10.87
N LYS A 139 -16.45 22.39 -10.70
CA LYS A 139 -17.19 23.58 -11.17
C LYS A 139 -16.67 24.86 -10.51
N ASN A 140 -16.53 24.84 -9.17
CA ASN A 140 -16.02 25.98 -8.42
C ASN A 140 -14.57 26.32 -8.82
N PHE A 141 -13.72 25.31 -9.00
CA PHE A 141 -12.35 25.49 -9.45
C PHE A 141 -12.28 26.17 -10.82
N ILE A 142 -13.06 25.72 -11.81
CA ILE A 142 -13.12 26.34 -13.13
C ILE A 142 -13.61 27.78 -13.04
N GLN A 143 -14.74 28.01 -12.34
CA GLN A 143 -15.34 29.35 -12.22
C GLN A 143 -14.37 30.35 -11.61
N ASN A 144 -13.75 29.98 -10.48
CA ASN A 144 -12.80 30.86 -9.79
C ASN A 144 -11.60 31.24 -10.67
N ASN A 145 -11.09 30.31 -11.48
CA ASN A 145 -9.97 30.58 -12.35
C ASN A 145 -10.37 31.40 -13.56
N VAL A 146 -11.55 31.19 -14.13
CA VAL A 146 -12.08 32.02 -15.24
C VAL A 146 -12.31 33.45 -14.75
N ASP A 147 -12.89 33.63 -13.56
CA ASP A 147 -13.10 34.96 -12.95
C ASP A 147 -11.77 35.67 -12.64
N ALA A 148 -10.70 34.89 -12.40
CA ALA A 148 -9.33 35.39 -12.25
C ALA A 148 -8.62 35.67 -13.60
N GLY A 149 -9.30 35.49 -14.74
CA GLY A 149 -8.77 35.82 -16.08
C GLY A 149 -8.09 34.65 -16.82
N VAL A 150 -8.19 33.43 -16.34
CA VAL A 150 -7.71 32.24 -17.07
C VAL A 150 -8.66 31.97 -18.25
N PRO A 151 -8.14 31.83 -19.51
CA PRO A 151 -8.97 31.56 -20.67
C PRO A 151 -9.77 30.25 -20.51
N GLU A 152 -11.07 30.29 -20.84
CA GLU A 152 -11.95 29.11 -20.74
C GLU A 152 -11.50 27.91 -21.56
N GLU A 153 -10.75 28.14 -22.64
CA GLU A 153 -10.21 27.10 -23.50
C GLU A 153 -9.27 26.13 -22.77
N VAL A 154 -8.62 26.58 -21.70
CA VAL A 154 -7.79 25.74 -20.82
C VAL A 154 -8.63 24.60 -20.23
N PHE A 155 -9.89 24.85 -19.94
CA PHE A 155 -10.80 23.90 -19.32
C PHE A 155 -11.70 23.16 -20.31
N ALA A 156 -11.60 23.43 -21.62
CA ALA A 156 -12.53 22.89 -22.63
C ALA A 156 -12.66 21.36 -22.57
N SER A 157 -11.52 20.66 -22.46
CA SER A 157 -11.47 19.18 -22.38
C SER A 157 -12.06 18.61 -21.08
N PHE A 158 -12.22 19.44 -20.05
CA PHE A 158 -12.61 19.02 -18.70
C PHE A 158 -14.03 19.49 -18.33
N LYS A 159 -14.67 20.36 -19.10
CA LYS A 159 -16.02 20.89 -18.83
C LYS A 159 -17.08 19.78 -18.63
N LYS A 160 -16.94 18.65 -19.29
CA LYS A 160 -17.84 17.48 -19.12
C LYS A 160 -17.92 16.99 -17.68
N TYR A 161 -16.84 17.12 -16.92
CA TYR A 161 -16.77 16.65 -15.53
C TYR A 161 -17.46 17.58 -14.52
N MET A 162 -17.90 18.78 -14.95
CA MET A 162 -18.76 19.64 -14.15
C MET A 162 -20.18 19.04 -13.94
N VAL A 163 -20.54 18.06 -14.74
CA VAL A 163 -21.85 17.38 -14.70
C VAL A 163 -21.71 15.89 -14.46
N GLN A 164 -20.61 15.29 -14.97
CA GLN A 164 -20.34 13.88 -14.80
C GLN A 164 -19.72 13.63 -13.42
N ASP A 165 -20.40 12.87 -12.55
CA ASP A 165 -19.95 12.59 -11.18
C ASP A 165 -19.18 11.26 -11.04
N SER A 166 -19.14 10.45 -12.10
CA SER A 166 -18.52 9.14 -12.08
C SER A 166 -17.74 8.81 -13.35
N MET A 167 -16.76 7.93 -13.23
CA MET A 167 -15.90 7.46 -14.33
C MET A 167 -15.61 5.96 -14.19
N ASN A 168 -15.49 5.25 -15.32
CA ASN A 168 -14.99 3.88 -15.29
C ASN A 168 -13.54 3.86 -14.75
N ILE A 169 -13.23 2.93 -13.86
CA ILE A 169 -11.90 2.84 -13.23
C ILE A 169 -10.76 2.71 -14.27
N LYS A 170 -10.98 2.01 -15.37
CA LYS A 170 -9.99 1.93 -16.46
C LYS A 170 -9.74 3.27 -17.13
N ASP A 171 -10.79 4.08 -17.29
CA ASP A 171 -10.67 5.41 -17.89
C ASP A 171 -10.05 6.40 -16.92
N ALA A 172 -10.27 6.24 -15.61
CA ALA A 172 -9.55 6.99 -14.57
C ALA A 172 -8.04 6.74 -14.64
N VAL A 173 -7.62 5.47 -14.73
CA VAL A 173 -6.19 5.13 -14.88
C VAL A 173 -5.62 5.67 -16.19
N LYS A 174 -6.36 5.60 -17.30
CA LYS A 174 -5.91 6.23 -18.57
C LYS A 174 -5.78 7.74 -18.42
N PHE A 175 -6.74 8.39 -17.76
CA PHE A 175 -6.72 9.81 -17.51
C PHE A 175 -5.47 10.24 -16.75
N LEU A 176 -5.07 9.49 -15.72
CA LEU A 176 -3.83 9.77 -14.97
C LEU A 176 -2.58 9.73 -15.87
N LYS A 177 -2.57 8.87 -16.88
CA LYS A 177 -1.43 8.70 -17.82
C LYS A 177 -1.40 9.72 -18.95
N VAL A 178 -2.53 10.38 -19.24
CA VAL A 178 -2.59 11.39 -20.32
C VAL A 178 -1.73 12.59 -19.95
N LYS A 179 -0.85 12.97 -20.86
CA LYS A 179 -0.09 14.22 -20.81
C LYS A 179 -0.58 15.12 -21.94
N SER A 180 -0.96 16.34 -21.60
CA SER A 180 -1.37 17.35 -22.59
C SER A 180 -1.12 18.76 -22.04
N PRO A 181 -0.89 19.76 -22.92
CA PRO A 181 -0.70 21.14 -22.48
C PRO A 181 -1.84 21.67 -21.64
N GLN A 182 -3.09 21.27 -21.94
CA GLN A 182 -4.27 21.66 -21.16
C GLN A 182 -4.25 21.04 -19.76
N LYS A 183 -3.86 19.76 -19.65
CA LYS A 183 -3.74 19.09 -18.34
C LYS A 183 -2.62 19.68 -17.51
N ASP A 184 -1.49 19.97 -18.12
CA ASP A 184 -0.36 20.62 -17.44
C ASP A 184 -0.74 22.02 -16.96
N ALA A 185 -1.49 22.79 -17.74
CA ALA A 185 -2.02 24.09 -17.32
C ALA A 185 -2.94 23.96 -16.09
N VAL A 186 -3.84 22.98 -16.08
CA VAL A 186 -4.72 22.71 -14.92
C VAL A 186 -3.90 22.25 -13.70
N LEU A 187 -2.90 21.39 -13.89
CA LEU A 187 -2.01 20.95 -12.82
C LEU A 187 -1.23 22.13 -12.19
N LYS A 188 -0.76 23.06 -13.01
CA LYS A 188 -0.10 24.28 -12.54
C LYS A 188 -1.02 25.18 -11.73
N LEU A 189 -2.29 25.29 -12.13
CA LEU A 189 -3.30 26.04 -11.38
C LEU A 189 -3.66 25.36 -10.03
N LEU A 190 -3.66 24.02 -9.98
CA LEU A 190 -3.94 23.27 -8.78
C LEU A 190 -2.78 23.24 -7.78
N PHE A 191 -1.55 23.09 -8.27
CA PHE A 191 -0.39 22.73 -7.43
C PHE A 191 0.78 23.73 -7.50
N GLY A 192 0.73 24.68 -8.42
CA GLY A 192 1.81 25.64 -8.67
C GLY A 192 2.85 25.11 -9.69
N GLU A 193 3.62 26.04 -10.24
CA GLU A 193 4.61 25.78 -11.30
C GLU A 193 5.75 24.85 -10.88
N ASP A 194 6.09 24.84 -9.60
CA ASP A 194 7.23 24.08 -9.03
C ASP A 194 6.88 22.63 -8.66
N LYS A 195 5.58 22.29 -8.58
CA LYS A 195 5.13 20.98 -8.06
C LYS A 195 4.19 20.21 -8.99
N PHE A 196 3.70 20.85 -10.08
CA PHE A 196 2.68 20.24 -10.93
C PHE A 196 3.11 18.92 -11.57
N GLU A 197 4.40 18.70 -11.80
CA GLU A 197 4.91 17.45 -12.39
C GLU A 197 4.83 16.24 -11.43
N ARG A 198 4.81 16.53 -10.12
CA ARG A 198 4.78 15.49 -9.09
C ARG A 198 3.37 15.03 -8.73
N PHE A 199 2.39 15.84 -9.05
CA PHE A 199 1.01 15.60 -8.64
C PHE A 199 0.10 15.34 -9.84
N ASN A 200 -1.06 14.74 -9.55
CA ASN A 200 -2.08 14.52 -10.55
C ASN A 200 -3.47 14.79 -9.96
N PHE A 201 -4.50 14.74 -10.78
CA PHE A 201 -5.87 14.87 -10.32
C PHE A 201 -6.79 13.90 -11.06
N LEU A 202 -7.93 13.61 -10.43
CA LEU A 202 -9.09 12.96 -11.05
C LEU A 202 -10.29 13.89 -10.93
N PRO A 203 -10.97 14.20 -12.02
CA PRO A 203 -12.05 15.18 -12.05
C PRO A 203 -13.41 14.56 -11.65
N VAL A 204 -13.43 13.43 -10.99
CA VAL A 204 -14.61 12.75 -10.47
C VAL A 204 -14.25 12.01 -9.19
N SER A 205 -15.19 11.93 -8.25
CA SER A 205 -15.00 11.26 -6.94
C SER A 205 -15.54 9.83 -6.89
N LYS A 206 -16.31 9.40 -7.91
CA LYS A 206 -16.92 8.07 -7.95
C LYS A 206 -16.36 7.25 -9.10
N PHE A 207 -16.03 6.00 -8.83
CA PHE A 207 -15.46 5.08 -9.82
C PHE A 207 -16.38 3.89 -10.04
N VAL A 208 -16.65 3.59 -11.32
CA VAL A 208 -17.49 2.49 -11.73
C VAL A 208 -16.61 1.30 -12.12
N LEU A 209 -16.84 0.18 -11.44
CA LEU A 209 -16.23 -1.12 -11.73
C LEU A 209 -17.25 -2.00 -12.44
N PRO A 210 -17.05 -2.36 -13.70
CA PRO A 210 -17.94 -3.27 -14.41
C PRO A 210 -17.82 -4.68 -13.82
N VAL A 211 -18.95 -5.34 -13.58
CA VAL A 211 -19.00 -6.73 -13.09
C VAL A 211 -18.97 -7.68 -14.27
N ASN A 212 -17.95 -8.55 -14.33
CA ASN A 212 -17.92 -9.65 -15.28
C ASN A 212 -18.73 -10.84 -14.74
N LYS A 213 -20.03 -10.84 -15.02
CA LYS A 213 -20.96 -11.85 -14.52
C LYS A 213 -20.57 -13.29 -14.91
N ALA A 214 -20.07 -13.50 -16.12
CA ALA A 214 -19.64 -14.82 -16.59
C ALA A 214 -18.46 -15.36 -15.76
N ASN A 215 -17.47 -14.51 -15.48
CA ASN A 215 -16.35 -14.90 -14.63
C ASN A 215 -16.79 -15.11 -13.18
N ALA A 216 -17.69 -14.30 -12.65
CA ALA A 216 -18.19 -14.44 -11.29
C ALA A 216 -18.93 -15.79 -11.07
N VAL A 217 -19.67 -16.27 -12.06
CA VAL A 217 -20.27 -17.61 -12.04
C VAL A 217 -19.18 -18.69 -12.16
N LYS A 218 -18.25 -18.53 -13.11
CA LYS A 218 -17.18 -19.51 -13.36
C LYS A 218 -16.29 -19.71 -12.12
N SER A 219 -16.04 -18.64 -11.36
CA SER A 219 -15.25 -18.66 -10.12
C SER A 219 -16.05 -19.05 -8.87
N GLY A 220 -17.36 -19.32 -9.02
CA GLY A 220 -18.22 -19.71 -7.90
C GLY A 220 -18.58 -18.59 -6.92
N ILE A 221 -18.28 -17.33 -7.27
CA ILE A 221 -18.62 -16.16 -6.44
C ILE A 221 -20.14 -15.96 -6.40
N ILE A 222 -20.82 -16.21 -7.53
CA ILE A 222 -22.27 -16.17 -7.62
C ILE A 222 -22.81 -17.46 -8.26
N SER A 223 -24.01 -17.86 -7.86
CA SER A 223 -24.70 -18.97 -8.52
C SER A 223 -25.27 -18.54 -9.90
N ALA A 224 -25.29 -19.44 -10.88
CA ALA A 224 -25.92 -19.16 -12.16
C ALA A 224 -27.40 -18.74 -12.02
N LYS A 225 -28.07 -19.18 -10.95
CA LYS A 225 -29.47 -18.81 -10.65
C LYS A 225 -29.62 -17.34 -10.25
N ASP A 226 -28.57 -16.75 -9.66
CA ASP A 226 -28.57 -15.37 -9.15
C ASP A 226 -28.13 -14.35 -10.20
N LEU A 227 -27.74 -14.81 -11.38
CA LEU A 227 -27.29 -14.00 -12.50
C LEU A 227 -28.25 -12.85 -12.89
N PRO A 228 -29.58 -13.07 -12.97
CA PRO A 228 -30.54 -12.01 -13.28
C PRO A 228 -30.56 -10.89 -12.23
N ASN A 229 -30.31 -11.24 -10.96
CA ASN A 229 -30.33 -10.30 -9.82
C ASN A 229 -28.97 -9.63 -9.55
N THR A 230 -27.94 -10.01 -10.30
CA THR A 230 -26.59 -9.47 -10.12
C THR A 230 -26.46 -8.12 -10.83
N VAL A 231 -25.89 -7.12 -10.13
CA VAL A 231 -25.61 -5.79 -10.68
C VAL A 231 -24.63 -5.87 -11.86
N ASN A 232 -24.71 -4.90 -12.78
CA ASN A 232 -23.80 -4.81 -13.93
C ASN A 232 -22.51 -4.10 -13.58
N SER A 233 -22.53 -3.28 -12.55
CA SER A 233 -21.38 -2.50 -12.06
C SER A 233 -21.51 -2.20 -10.58
N ILE A 234 -20.37 -1.93 -9.95
CA ILE A 234 -20.27 -1.45 -8.57
C ILE A 234 -19.67 -0.05 -8.64
N THR A 235 -20.25 0.89 -7.91
CA THR A 235 -19.71 2.24 -7.76
C THR A 235 -19.03 2.33 -6.40
N ILE A 236 -17.81 2.82 -6.38
CA ILE A 236 -16.99 3.08 -5.19
C ILE A 236 -16.60 4.54 -5.14
#